data_4b2fcd1e6416110520e543bc273a03d4
#
_entry.id   4b2fcd1e6416110520e543bc273a03d4
#
_cell.length_a   1.000
_cell.length_b   1.000
_cell.length_c   1.000
_cell.angle_alpha   90.00
_cell.angle_beta   90.00
_cell.angle_gamma   90.00
#
_symmetry.space_group_name_H-M   'P 1'
#
loop_
_entity.id
_entity.type
_entity.pdbx_description
1 polymer ?
#
loop_
_entity_poly.entity_id
_entity_poly.type
_entity_poly.pdbx_seq_one_letter_code
_entity_poly.pdbx_strand_id
1 'polypeptide(L)'
;DEGYGISYKGIDYAAENGVSLVISLDCGIKAIEKIEYAKEKGIDFIICDHHMPDATLPDAVAVLDAKRSDSIYPYEHLSGCGVGFKFMQAFAKSNNFPFSDLEKLLELTAVSIASDIVPITGENRILAYYGLKQLNSNPSLGLKGIIDICGLTGKEITISDIVFKIGPRI
;
A
#
# COMPACT_ATOMS: atom_id res chain seq x y z
N ASP A 1 17.32 -9.34 10.08
CA ASP A 1 16.25 -9.84 9.26
C ASP A 1 15.01 -10.01 10.12
N GLU A 2 14.02 -9.13 9.97
CA GLU A 2 12.88 -9.03 10.91
C GLU A 2 11.64 -9.77 10.42
N GLY A 3 11.73 -10.36 9.25
CA GLY A 3 10.60 -11.00 8.59
C GLY A 3 9.63 -10.00 7.95
N TYR A 4 8.48 -10.50 7.53
CA TYR A 4 7.42 -9.72 6.89
C TYR A 4 6.52 -9.02 7.92
N GLY A 5 6.08 -7.82 7.59
CA GLY A 5 5.08 -7.06 8.33
C GLY A 5 5.64 -6.24 9.50
N ILE A 6 4.76 -5.88 10.44
CA ILE A 6 5.12 -5.10 11.63
C ILE A 6 6.02 -5.95 12.54
N SER A 7 7.14 -5.38 13.02
CA SER A 7 8.08 -6.05 13.90
C SER A 7 8.24 -5.32 15.25
N TYR A 8 8.57 -6.05 16.32
CA TYR A 8 8.89 -5.46 17.61
C TYR A 8 10.10 -4.52 17.53
N LYS A 9 11.14 -4.91 16.78
CA LYS A 9 12.32 -4.08 16.56
C LYS A 9 12.00 -2.77 15.82
N GLY A 10 11.09 -2.83 14.82
CA GLY A 10 10.61 -1.64 14.14
C GLY A 10 9.86 -0.69 15.07
N ILE A 11 9.06 -1.23 15.99
CA ILE A 11 8.37 -0.45 17.03
C ILE A 11 9.37 0.14 18.02
N ASP A 12 10.36 -0.62 18.47
CA ASP A 12 11.42 -0.13 19.36
C ASP A 12 12.21 1.00 18.69
N TYR A 13 12.60 0.81 17.44
CA TYR A 13 13.29 1.86 16.67
C TYR A 13 12.42 3.12 16.53
N ALA A 14 11.13 2.98 16.26
CA ALA A 14 10.21 4.11 16.18
C ALA A 14 10.15 4.87 17.52
N ALA A 15 10.04 4.15 18.66
CA ALA A 15 10.01 4.75 19.99
C ALA A 15 11.31 5.50 20.31
N GLU A 16 12.48 4.89 20.03
CA GLU A 16 13.80 5.49 20.26
C GLU A 16 14.02 6.76 19.43
N ASN A 17 13.36 6.88 18.28
CA ASN A 17 13.46 8.04 17.39
C ASN A 17 12.30 9.05 17.56
N GLY A 18 11.48 8.90 18.58
CA GLY A 18 10.40 9.86 18.91
C GLY A 18 9.25 9.85 17.90
N VAL A 19 9.06 8.74 17.19
CA VAL A 19 7.92 8.55 16.28
C VAL A 19 6.67 8.29 17.11
N SER A 20 5.63 9.08 16.90
CA SER A 20 4.34 8.96 17.61
C SER A 20 3.24 8.31 16.76
N LEU A 21 3.43 8.20 15.44
CA LEU A 21 2.46 7.60 14.52
C LEU A 21 3.17 6.76 13.46
N VAL A 22 2.72 5.54 13.26
CA VAL A 22 3.14 4.65 12.18
C VAL A 22 1.94 4.34 11.29
N ILE A 23 2.12 4.44 9.98
CA ILE A 23 1.13 4.03 8.99
C ILE A 23 1.66 2.78 8.30
N SER A 24 1.01 1.63 8.51
CA SER A 24 1.37 0.40 7.82
C SER A 24 0.58 0.28 6.51
N LEU A 25 1.27 -0.16 5.46
CA LEU A 25 0.67 -0.41 4.16
C LEU A 25 0.88 -1.88 3.81
N ASP A 26 -0.17 -2.55 3.38
CA ASP A 26 -0.16 -3.95 2.95
C ASP A 26 0.16 -4.96 4.07
N CYS A 27 0.02 -4.55 5.32
CA CYS A 27 0.21 -5.43 6.47
C CYS A 27 -0.41 -4.83 7.74
N GLY A 28 -0.62 -5.71 8.74
CA GLY A 28 -0.96 -5.28 10.09
C GLY A 28 -2.35 -5.70 10.56
N ILE A 29 -3.25 -6.14 9.68
CA ILE A 29 -4.64 -6.51 10.05
C ILE A 29 -4.71 -7.64 11.12
N LYS A 30 -3.65 -8.43 11.25
CA LYS A 30 -3.54 -9.53 12.24
C LYS A 30 -2.50 -9.26 13.33
N ALA A 31 -1.92 -8.07 13.37
CA ALA A 31 -0.80 -7.75 14.27
C ALA A 31 -1.24 -7.27 15.65
N ILE A 32 -2.23 -7.94 16.28
CA ILE A 32 -2.87 -7.51 17.53
C ILE A 32 -1.84 -7.24 18.63
N GLU A 33 -1.03 -8.24 18.99
CA GLU A 33 -0.03 -8.12 20.07
C GLU A 33 1.01 -7.02 19.80
N LYS A 34 1.40 -6.84 18.53
CA LYS A 34 2.37 -5.81 18.15
C LYS A 34 1.79 -4.40 18.24
N ILE A 35 0.49 -4.24 17.94
CA ILE A 35 -0.19 -2.96 18.09
C ILE A 35 -0.39 -2.62 19.57
N GLU A 36 -0.71 -3.61 20.41
CA GLU A 36 -0.75 -3.42 21.86
C GLU A 36 0.61 -2.98 22.41
N TYR A 37 1.68 -3.65 21.99
CA TYR A 37 3.05 -3.27 22.36
C TYR A 37 3.43 -1.85 21.90
N ALA A 38 3.05 -1.46 20.69
CA ALA A 38 3.28 -0.10 20.19
C ALA A 38 2.56 0.94 21.04
N LYS A 39 1.32 0.63 21.44
CA LYS A 39 0.50 1.47 22.30
C LYS A 39 1.13 1.69 23.70
N GLU A 40 1.71 0.64 24.29
CA GLU A 40 2.47 0.74 25.55
C GLU A 40 3.68 1.68 25.43
N LYS A 41 4.24 1.82 24.22
CA LYS A 41 5.33 2.75 23.92
C LYS A 41 4.87 4.14 23.47
N GLY A 42 3.57 4.40 23.48
CA GLY A 42 3.00 5.69 23.07
C GLY A 42 3.04 5.92 21.56
N ILE A 43 3.04 4.85 20.77
CA ILE A 43 3.02 4.91 19.30
C ILE A 43 1.65 4.50 18.80
N ASP A 44 1.00 5.40 18.08
CA ASP A 44 -0.25 5.17 17.38
C ASP A 44 -0.03 4.46 16.03
N PHE A 45 -1.01 3.67 15.59
CA PHE A 45 -1.00 3.04 14.28
C PHE A 45 -2.23 3.36 13.46
N ILE A 46 -2.03 3.58 12.16
CA ILE A 46 -3.05 3.48 11.11
C ILE A 46 -2.70 2.29 10.25
N ILE A 47 -3.61 1.33 10.13
CA ILE A 47 -3.42 0.12 9.36
C ILE A 47 -4.19 0.25 8.04
N CYS A 48 -3.48 0.16 6.91
CA CYS A 48 -4.03 0.08 5.57
C CYS A 48 -3.69 -1.31 5.01
N ASP A 49 -4.64 -2.22 5.06
CA ASP A 49 -4.41 -3.63 4.69
C ASP A 49 -5.55 -4.14 3.80
N HIS A 50 -5.34 -5.27 3.14
CA HIS A 50 -6.32 -5.91 2.27
C HIS A 50 -6.41 -7.42 2.50
N HIS A 51 -5.66 -7.95 3.46
CA HIS A 51 -5.72 -9.36 3.83
C HIS A 51 -7.00 -9.66 4.61
N MET A 52 -7.43 -10.92 4.59
CA MET A 52 -8.62 -11.33 5.35
C MET A 52 -8.39 -11.11 6.85
N PRO A 53 -9.21 -10.28 7.51
CA PRO A 53 -9.10 -10.05 8.94
C PRO A 53 -9.52 -11.28 9.73
N ASP A 54 -9.01 -11.38 10.96
CA ASP A 54 -9.51 -12.33 11.96
C ASP A 54 -10.79 -11.80 12.66
N ALA A 55 -11.36 -12.57 13.56
CA ALA A 55 -12.55 -12.16 14.30
C ALA A 55 -12.33 -10.92 15.17
N THR A 56 -11.10 -10.70 15.62
CA THR A 56 -10.69 -9.54 16.40
C THR A 56 -9.72 -8.69 15.57
N LEU A 57 -9.96 -7.38 15.57
CA LEU A 57 -9.08 -6.42 14.89
C LEU A 57 -8.06 -5.85 15.88
N PRO A 58 -6.88 -5.42 15.40
CA PRO A 58 -5.93 -4.66 16.21
C PRO A 58 -6.55 -3.36 16.73
N ASP A 59 -6.27 -3.00 17.98
CA ASP A 59 -6.72 -1.75 18.62
C ASP A 59 -5.84 -0.56 18.18
N ALA A 60 -5.84 -0.28 16.86
CA ALA A 60 -5.17 0.85 16.23
C ALA A 60 -6.11 2.07 16.15
N VAL A 61 -5.54 3.27 15.96
CA VAL A 61 -6.32 4.51 15.77
C VAL A 61 -7.28 4.40 14.59
N ALA A 62 -6.85 3.74 13.53
CA ALA A 62 -7.70 3.41 12.39
C ALA A 62 -7.24 2.10 11.72
N VAL A 63 -8.21 1.30 11.30
CA VAL A 63 -7.99 0.07 10.53
C VAL A 63 -8.81 0.16 9.25
N LEU A 64 -8.12 0.36 8.13
CA LEU A 64 -8.70 0.47 6.80
C LEU A 64 -8.50 -0.84 6.05
N ASP A 65 -9.58 -1.57 5.88
CA ASP A 65 -9.65 -2.81 5.11
C ASP A 65 -11.08 -3.02 4.62
N ALA A 66 -11.25 -3.17 3.31
CA ALA A 66 -12.57 -3.35 2.71
C ALA A 66 -13.19 -4.72 3.00
N LYS A 67 -12.39 -5.72 3.45
CA LYS A 67 -12.84 -7.07 3.79
C LYS A 67 -13.32 -7.23 5.24
N ARG A 68 -13.28 -6.18 6.03
CA ARG A 68 -13.84 -6.20 7.39
C ARG A 68 -15.35 -6.46 7.32
N SER A 69 -15.88 -7.22 8.25
CA SER A 69 -17.32 -7.55 8.31
C SER A 69 -18.24 -6.34 8.51
N ASP A 70 -17.71 -5.25 9.08
CA ASP A 70 -18.40 -3.97 9.29
C ASP A 70 -18.10 -2.94 8.18
N SER A 71 -17.35 -3.31 7.15
CA SER A 71 -17.00 -2.41 6.06
C SER A 71 -18.21 -2.17 5.15
N ILE A 72 -18.43 -0.91 4.82
CA ILE A 72 -19.42 -0.49 3.80
C ILE A 72 -18.74 -0.06 2.49
N TYR A 73 -17.42 -0.30 2.37
CA TYR A 73 -16.68 0.06 1.17
C TYR A 73 -17.13 -0.81 -0.01
N PRO A 74 -17.47 -0.23 -1.18
CA PRO A 74 -18.17 -0.95 -2.24
C PRO A 74 -17.29 -1.92 -3.05
N TYR A 75 -15.96 -1.93 -2.82
CA TYR A 75 -15.01 -2.75 -3.58
C TYR A 75 -13.98 -3.40 -2.66
N GLU A 76 -14.12 -4.70 -2.42
CA GLU A 76 -13.31 -5.47 -1.47
C GLU A 76 -11.94 -5.95 -1.99
N HIS A 77 -11.67 -5.78 -3.29
CA HIS A 77 -10.49 -6.35 -3.94
C HIS A 77 -9.33 -5.36 -4.14
N LEU A 78 -9.32 -4.24 -3.44
CA LEU A 78 -8.16 -3.33 -3.48
C LEU A 78 -6.88 -4.09 -3.10
N SER A 79 -5.75 -3.77 -3.74
CA SER A 79 -4.43 -4.18 -3.26
C SER A 79 -4.03 -3.38 -2.01
N GLY A 80 -3.03 -3.84 -1.25
CA GLY A 80 -2.58 -3.13 -0.06
C GLY A 80 -2.16 -1.68 -0.34
N CYS A 81 -1.38 -1.45 -1.39
CA CYS A 81 -1.07 -0.09 -1.85
C CYS A 81 -2.32 0.66 -2.34
N GLY A 82 -3.30 -0.03 -2.93
CA GLY A 82 -4.60 0.54 -3.32
C GLY A 82 -5.36 1.10 -2.11
N VAL A 83 -5.40 0.37 -0.99
CA VAL A 83 -6.01 0.86 0.27
C VAL A 83 -5.27 2.10 0.76
N GLY A 84 -3.93 2.08 0.79
CA GLY A 84 -3.12 3.25 1.16
C GLY A 84 -3.37 4.44 0.24
N PHE A 85 -3.49 4.23 -1.06
CA PHE A 85 -3.82 5.29 -2.02
C PHE A 85 -5.21 5.90 -1.76
N LYS A 86 -6.22 5.10 -1.43
CA LYS A 86 -7.56 5.59 -1.05
C LYS A 86 -7.53 6.39 0.25
N PHE A 87 -6.73 5.97 1.23
CA PHE A 87 -6.48 6.75 2.43
C PHE A 87 -5.87 8.12 2.09
N MET A 88 -4.84 8.15 1.25
CA MET A 88 -4.23 9.41 0.81
C MET A 88 -5.19 10.30 0.01
N GLN A 89 -6.07 9.72 -0.81
CA GLN A 89 -7.13 10.48 -1.49
C GLN A 89 -8.09 11.16 -0.49
N ALA A 90 -8.52 10.43 0.53
CA ALA A 90 -9.40 10.97 1.56
C ALA A 90 -8.72 12.08 2.35
N PHE A 91 -7.45 11.86 2.74
CA PHE A 91 -6.63 12.86 3.43
C PHE A 91 -6.44 14.12 2.59
N ALA A 92 -6.06 13.98 1.32
CA ALA A 92 -5.86 15.10 0.41
C ALA A 92 -7.15 15.90 0.22
N LYS A 93 -8.28 15.23 0.02
CA LYS A 93 -9.60 15.86 -0.10
C LYS A 93 -9.98 16.65 1.16
N SER A 94 -9.75 16.08 2.34
CA SER A 94 -10.08 16.73 3.62
C SER A 94 -9.20 17.92 3.94
N ASN A 95 -7.99 17.97 3.38
CA ASN A 95 -7.00 19.03 3.61
C ASN A 95 -6.81 19.97 2.41
N ASN A 96 -7.66 19.85 1.37
CA ASN A 96 -7.62 20.67 0.15
C ASN A 96 -6.29 20.57 -0.64
N PHE A 97 -5.61 19.43 -0.59
CA PHE A 97 -4.47 19.14 -1.47
C PHE A 97 -4.97 18.76 -2.87
N PRO A 98 -4.32 19.23 -3.93
CA PRO A 98 -4.73 18.91 -5.29
C PRO A 98 -4.45 17.45 -5.62
N PHE A 99 -5.31 16.83 -6.42
CA PHE A 99 -5.15 15.43 -6.84
C PHE A 99 -3.84 15.19 -7.61
N SER A 100 -3.33 16.23 -8.31
CA SER A 100 -2.04 16.16 -9.02
C SER A 100 -0.86 15.71 -8.13
N ASP A 101 -0.93 15.97 -6.83
CA ASP A 101 0.12 15.55 -5.88
C ASP A 101 0.11 14.03 -5.66
N LEU A 102 -1.02 13.38 -5.90
CA LEU A 102 -1.22 11.95 -5.76
C LEU A 102 -1.02 11.18 -7.07
N GLU A 103 -1.15 11.84 -8.22
CA GLU A 103 -1.07 11.17 -9.53
C GLU A 103 0.21 10.35 -9.71
N LYS A 104 1.34 10.88 -9.23
CA LYS A 104 2.64 10.19 -9.28
C LYS A 104 2.70 8.89 -8.47
N LEU A 105 1.77 8.69 -7.52
CA LEU A 105 1.69 7.47 -6.71
C LEU A 105 0.91 6.36 -7.41
N LEU A 106 0.19 6.67 -8.50
CA LEU A 106 -0.61 5.70 -9.22
C LEU A 106 0.23 4.57 -9.83
N GLU A 107 1.47 4.84 -10.22
CA GLU A 107 2.38 3.81 -10.73
C GLU A 107 2.67 2.72 -9.69
N LEU A 108 2.85 3.10 -8.42
CA LEU A 108 3.05 2.16 -7.32
C LEU A 108 1.80 1.32 -7.09
N THR A 109 0.62 1.95 -7.21
CA THR A 109 -0.66 1.25 -7.10
C THR A 109 -0.85 0.22 -8.22
N ALA A 110 -0.46 0.56 -9.46
CA ALA A 110 -0.51 -0.39 -10.57
C ALA A 110 0.46 -1.56 -10.37
N VAL A 111 1.65 -1.28 -9.84
CA VAL A 111 2.64 -2.32 -9.49
C VAL A 111 2.09 -3.25 -8.41
N SER A 112 1.52 -2.72 -7.33
CA SER A 112 0.91 -3.53 -6.27
C SER A 112 -0.25 -4.39 -6.80
N ILE A 113 -1.18 -3.81 -7.55
CA ILE A 113 -2.32 -4.55 -8.15
C ILE A 113 -1.83 -5.76 -8.97
N ALA A 114 -0.79 -5.56 -9.78
CA ALA A 114 -0.25 -6.61 -10.63
C ALA A 114 0.56 -7.64 -9.82
N SER A 115 1.35 -7.21 -8.83
CA SER A 115 2.20 -8.09 -8.03
C SER A 115 1.39 -8.96 -7.06
N ASP A 116 0.33 -8.42 -6.48
CA ASP A 116 -0.59 -9.15 -5.59
C ASP A 116 -1.58 -10.05 -6.35
N ILE A 117 -1.61 -9.93 -7.70
CA ILE A 117 -2.53 -10.69 -8.57
C ILE A 117 -4.00 -10.52 -8.13
N VAL A 118 -4.36 -9.33 -7.63
CA VAL A 118 -5.75 -9.02 -7.29
C VAL A 118 -6.59 -8.80 -8.55
N PRO A 119 -7.92 -9.01 -8.50
CA PRO A 119 -8.79 -8.82 -9.66
C PRO A 119 -8.67 -7.43 -10.28
N ILE A 120 -8.37 -7.34 -11.59
CA ILE A 120 -8.30 -6.07 -12.34
C ILE A 120 -9.70 -5.69 -12.83
N THR A 121 -10.61 -5.49 -11.87
CA THR A 121 -11.99 -5.07 -12.09
C THR A 121 -12.28 -3.81 -11.27
N GLY A 122 -13.44 -3.21 -11.39
CA GLY A 122 -13.87 -2.08 -10.58
C GLY A 122 -12.79 -1.00 -10.43
N GLU A 123 -12.48 -0.60 -9.21
CA GLU A 123 -11.49 0.43 -8.92
C GLU A 123 -10.07 0.02 -9.32
N ASN A 124 -9.68 -1.25 -9.12
CA ASN A 124 -8.35 -1.73 -9.52
C ASN A 124 -8.11 -1.52 -11.02
N ARG A 125 -9.13 -1.69 -11.87
CA ARG A 125 -8.99 -1.45 -13.30
C ARG A 125 -8.67 0.02 -13.60
N ILE A 126 -9.31 0.94 -12.89
CA ILE A 126 -9.08 2.39 -13.06
C ILE A 126 -7.68 2.74 -12.57
N LEU A 127 -7.30 2.30 -11.37
CA LEU A 127 -6.01 2.55 -10.77
C LEU A 127 -4.87 1.96 -11.61
N ALA A 128 -5.01 0.71 -12.07
CA ALA A 128 -4.04 0.05 -12.92
C ALA A 128 -3.88 0.75 -14.28
N TYR A 129 -4.98 1.20 -14.90
CA TYR A 129 -4.93 1.93 -16.16
C TYR A 129 -4.13 3.22 -16.07
N TYR A 130 -4.46 4.07 -15.11
CA TYR A 130 -3.77 5.35 -14.94
C TYR A 130 -2.35 5.17 -14.39
N GLY A 131 -2.14 4.21 -13.49
CA GLY A 131 -0.82 3.89 -12.96
C GLY A 131 0.11 3.33 -14.04
N LEU A 132 -0.39 2.47 -14.93
CA LEU A 132 0.38 1.96 -16.06
C LEU A 132 0.72 3.07 -17.07
N LYS A 133 -0.21 4.00 -17.29
CA LYS A 133 0.04 5.19 -18.13
C LYS A 133 1.15 6.06 -17.51
N GLN A 134 1.13 6.28 -16.20
CA GLN A 134 2.17 7.03 -15.49
C GLN A 134 3.51 6.31 -15.58
N LEU A 135 3.54 5.00 -15.34
CA LEU A 135 4.75 4.15 -15.42
C LEU A 135 5.40 4.20 -16.81
N ASN A 136 4.59 4.24 -17.87
CA ASN A 136 5.07 4.32 -19.26
C ASN A 136 5.50 5.72 -19.70
N SER A 137 5.02 6.78 -19.04
CA SER A 137 5.31 8.16 -19.43
C SER A 137 6.45 8.79 -18.65
N ASN A 138 6.42 8.66 -17.33
CA ASN A 138 7.37 9.29 -16.42
C ASN A 138 7.50 8.51 -15.10
N PRO A 139 8.14 7.32 -15.12
CA PRO A 139 8.32 6.51 -13.93
C PRO A 139 9.23 7.20 -12.91
N SER A 140 8.97 6.95 -11.62
CA SER A 140 9.87 7.36 -10.53
C SER A 140 11.26 6.76 -10.70
N LEU A 141 12.25 7.38 -10.08
CA LEU A 141 13.65 6.95 -10.20
C LEU A 141 13.86 5.48 -9.79
N GLY A 142 13.19 5.04 -8.72
CA GLY A 142 13.28 3.64 -8.28
C GLY A 142 12.73 2.67 -9.32
N LEU A 143 11.51 2.91 -9.80
CA LEU A 143 10.89 2.06 -10.82
C LEU A 143 11.64 2.12 -12.16
N LYS A 144 12.17 3.28 -12.54
CA LYS A 144 13.00 3.42 -13.73
C LYS A 144 14.25 2.51 -13.65
N GLY A 145 14.92 2.48 -12.49
CA GLY A 145 16.07 1.60 -12.29
C GLY A 145 15.70 0.11 -12.43
N ILE A 146 14.54 -0.29 -11.89
CA ILE A 146 14.05 -1.66 -12.02
C ILE A 146 13.67 -1.98 -13.48
N ILE A 147 13.01 -1.05 -14.17
CA ILE A 147 12.67 -1.17 -15.59
C ILE A 147 13.93 -1.39 -16.45
N ASP A 148 15.00 -0.63 -16.18
CA ASP A 148 16.28 -0.76 -16.88
C ASP A 148 16.90 -2.14 -16.63
N ILE A 149 16.96 -2.60 -15.39
CA ILE A 149 17.46 -3.94 -15.03
C ILE A 149 16.62 -5.06 -15.67
N CYS A 150 15.31 -4.85 -15.85
CA CYS A 150 14.42 -5.79 -16.52
C CYS A 150 14.58 -5.81 -18.06
N GLY A 151 15.39 -4.93 -18.66
CA GLY A 151 15.54 -4.79 -20.10
C GLY A 151 14.28 -4.28 -20.80
N LEU A 152 13.49 -3.44 -20.12
CA LEU A 152 12.23 -2.86 -20.60
C LEU A 152 12.37 -1.40 -21.04
N THR A 153 13.54 -0.80 -20.92
CA THR A 153 13.81 0.57 -21.36
C THR A 153 13.41 0.78 -22.81
N GLY A 154 12.58 1.82 -23.05
CA GLY A 154 12.07 2.16 -24.39
C GLY A 154 11.00 1.22 -24.95
N LYS A 155 10.49 0.29 -24.13
CA LYS A 155 9.36 -0.59 -24.48
C LYS A 155 8.11 -0.14 -23.74
N GLU A 156 6.95 -0.39 -24.32
CA GLU A 156 5.69 -0.24 -23.61
C GLU A 156 5.56 -1.35 -22.55
N ILE A 157 5.43 -0.94 -21.29
CA ILE A 157 5.29 -1.84 -20.14
C ILE A 157 3.82 -2.24 -20.02
N THR A 158 3.60 -3.54 -19.89
CA THR A 158 2.27 -4.14 -19.70
C THR A 158 2.09 -4.66 -18.29
N ILE A 159 0.85 -5.00 -17.90
CA ILE A 159 0.57 -5.69 -16.62
C ILE A 159 1.38 -7.00 -16.52
N SER A 160 1.50 -7.76 -17.59
CA SER A 160 2.31 -8.98 -17.62
C SER A 160 3.79 -8.71 -17.33
N ASP A 161 4.33 -7.59 -17.82
CA ASP A 161 5.72 -7.23 -17.51
C ASP A 161 5.87 -6.88 -16.02
N ILE A 162 4.87 -6.25 -15.41
CA ILE A 162 4.89 -6.00 -13.96
C ILE A 162 4.87 -7.33 -13.21
N VAL A 163 3.91 -8.23 -13.49
CA VAL A 163 3.78 -9.53 -12.81
C VAL A 163 5.05 -10.36 -12.90
N PHE A 164 5.62 -10.48 -14.09
CA PHE A 164 6.68 -11.48 -14.34
C PHE A 164 8.11 -10.92 -14.34
N LYS A 165 8.29 -9.60 -14.42
CA LYS A 165 9.62 -9.00 -14.52
C LYS A 165 9.89 -7.95 -13.44
N ILE A 166 8.96 -7.01 -13.22
CA ILE A 166 9.17 -5.89 -12.28
C ILE A 166 8.89 -6.34 -10.84
N GLY A 167 7.70 -6.87 -10.55
CA GLY A 167 7.28 -7.30 -9.22
C GLY A 167 8.28 -8.23 -8.53
N PRO A 168 8.79 -9.29 -9.19
CA PRO A 168 9.78 -10.18 -8.58
C PRO A 168 11.14 -9.54 -8.21
N ARG A 169 11.34 -8.27 -8.53
CA ARG A 169 12.58 -7.50 -8.24
C ARG A 169 12.38 -6.37 -7.24
N ILE A 170 11.18 -6.20 -6.76
CA ILE A 170 10.81 -5.33 -5.65
C ILE A 170 10.82 -6.12 -4.34
#